data_443b996341a31a05fc85a80f5ed3febb
#
_entry.id   443b996341a31a05fc85a80f5ed3febb
#
_cell.length_a   1.000
_cell.length_b   1.000
_cell.length_c   1.000
_cell.angle_alpha   90.00
_cell.angle_beta   90.00
_cell.angle_gamma   90.00
#
_symmetry.space_group_name_H-M   'P 1'
#
loop_
_entity.id
_entity.type
_entity.pdbx_description
1 polymer ?
#
loop_
_entity_poly.entity_id
_entity_poly.type
_entity_poly.pdbx_seq_one_letter_code
_entity_poly.pdbx_strand_id
1 'polypeptide(L)'
;MTEYPRVVVDLDKIRKNVKVLTKKCRESQIDVVGITKVFSGNIEVAKILVEGGVKYLGDSRVENLKKYESLDVPKVMIRLPMSSQIKEVVKHVDISLNSEISTIALLNEEAGKQYRVHRIILMLELGDLREGILPEDVESYMDQISSMQNIKLEGIGVNLTCYGGIIPSFDNLEQLEKIANLIEKKYDLKLNIISGGNSSSLDLLWKKKMPPKINNLRLGEALIFGRGTAYGKNLEGCFYDSVKLEVEIIELKEKESYPVGEIGLNAFGKKPVFIDRGKRKRAILAIGKQDVDQSNLEAMDEKLIILGASSDHLVLDVTDSKREYKVGDIVEFKLDYGSLLQLTTSPYVKKVFN
;
A
#
# COMPACT_ATOMS: atom_id res chain seq x y z
N MET A 1 27.91 14.67 2.02
CA MET A 1 27.74 14.24 0.61
C MET A 1 26.34 13.64 0.47
N THR A 2 25.64 13.95 -0.59
CA THR A 2 24.32 13.37 -0.88
C THR A 2 24.51 11.93 -1.37
N GLU A 3 23.82 10.98 -0.74
CA GLU A 3 23.96 9.55 -1.07
C GLU A 3 22.86 9.11 -2.04
N TYR A 4 23.24 8.32 -3.03
CA TYR A 4 22.34 7.71 -4.04
C TYR A 4 22.53 6.19 -4.06
N PRO A 5 21.53 5.39 -4.50
CA PRO A 5 20.18 5.81 -4.95
C PRO A 5 19.31 6.28 -3.78
N ARG A 6 18.35 7.16 -4.09
CA ARG A 6 17.44 7.66 -3.04
C ARG A 6 16.01 7.86 -3.55
N VAL A 7 15.05 7.55 -2.69
CA VAL A 7 13.66 7.98 -2.83
C VAL A 7 13.50 9.32 -2.14
N VAL A 8 13.01 10.30 -2.86
CA VAL A 8 12.66 11.63 -2.34
C VAL A 8 11.14 11.68 -2.16
N VAL A 9 10.71 12.03 -0.95
CA VAL A 9 9.31 12.12 -0.54
C VAL A 9 9.00 13.57 -0.19
N ASP A 10 8.07 14.18 -0.92
CA ASP A 10 7.55 15.52 -0.67
C ASP A 10 6.41 15.44 0.35
N LEU A 11 6.73 15.73 1.60
CA LEU A 11 5.78 15.66 2.71
C LEU A 11 4.66 16.70 2.61
N ASP A 12 4.92 17.85 2.02
CA ASP A 12 3.89 18.89 1.86
C ASP A 12 2.83 18.51 0.84
N LYS A 13 3.23 17.86 -0.25
CA LYS A 13 2.28 17.29 -1.22
C LYS A 13 1.43 16.18 -0.59
N ILE A 14 2.05 15.28 0.17
CA ILE A 14 1.32 14.23 0.91
C ILE A 14 0.36 14.87 1.90
N ARG A 15 0.80 15.84 2.71
CA ARG A 15 -0.05 16.56 3.66
C ARG A 15 -1.28 17.17 2.99
N LYS A 16 -1.12 17.75 1.80
CA LYS A 16 -2.23 18.31 1.04
C LYS A 16 -3.19 17.23 0.56
N ASN A 17 -2.67 16.13 0.00
CA ASN A 17 -3.49 14.98 -0.42
C ASN A 17 -4.32 14.44 0.75
N VAL A 18 -3.68 14.22 1.91
CA VAL A 18 -4.36 13.73 3.11
C VAL A 18 -5.51 14.65 3.50
N LYS A 19 -5.27 15.98 3.59
CA LYS A 19 -6.31 16.95 3.95
C LYS A 19 -7.48 16.95 2.96
N VAL A 20 -7.21 16.88 1.67
CA VAL A 20 -8.25 16.83 0.62
C VAL A 20 -9.10 15.58 0.78
N LEU A 21 -8.44 14.40 0.89
CA LEU A 21 -9.13 13.12 0.92
C LEU A 21 -9.89 12.88 2.23
N THR A 22 -9.31 13.23 3.38
CA THR A 22 -10.00 13.12 4.68
C THR A 22 -11.19 14.06 4.78
N LYS A 23 -11.07 15.31 4.24
CA LYS A 23 -12.20 16.23 4.16
C LYS A 23 -13.33 15.62 3.32
N LYS A 24 -12.99 15.08 2.13
CA LYS A 24 -13.98 14.47 1.24
C LYS A 24 -14.68 13.26 1.88
N CYS A 25 -13.94 12.40 2.57
CA CYS A 25 -14.51 11.27 3.31
C CYS A 25 -15.43 11.76 4.44
N ARG A 26 -15.00 12.77 5.20
CA ARG A 26 -15.79 13.34 6.32
C ARG A 26 -17.12 13.94 5.86
N GLU A 27 -17.18 14.59 4.70
CA GLU A 27 -18.42 15.10 4.10
C GLU A 27 -19.46 13.99 3.85
N SER A 28 -19.01 12.73 3.75
CA SER A 28 -19.84 11.54 3.61
C SER A 28 -19.88 10.68 4.87
N GLN A 29 -19.48 11.23 6.03
CA GLN A 29 -19.44 10.55 7.34
C GLN A 29 -18.55 9.29 7.35
N ILE A 30 -17.48 9.29 6.53
CA ILE A 30 -16.52 8.19 6.41
C ILE A 30 -15.23 8.53 7.15
N ASP A 31 -14.88 7.73 8.13
CA ASP A 31 -13.60 7.79 8.82
C ASP A 31 -12.49 7.13 7.97
N VAL A 32 -11.29 7.69 8.05
CA VAL A 32 -10.14 7.18 7.29
C VAL A 32 -9.14 6.48 8.21
N VAL A 33 -8.76 5.27 7.84
CA VAL A 33 -7.54 4.61 8.32
C VAL A 33 -6.42 5.00 7.36
N GLY A 34 -5.45 5.78 7.81
CA GLY A 34 -4.27 6.15 7.03
C GLY A 34 -3.23 5.03 7.02
N ILE A 35 -2.90 4.50 5.84
CA ILE A 35 -2.05 3.31 5.70
C ILE A 35 -0.59 3.72 5.45
N THR A 36 0.30 3.25 6.32
CA THR A 36 1.72 3.61 6.36
C THR A 36 2.66 2.56 5.76
N LYS A 37 2.16 1.38 5.41
CA LYS A 37 2.98 0.21 5.05
C LYS A 37 4.00 0.48 3.95
N VAL A 38 3.65 1.31 2.94
CA VAL A 38 4.51 1.60 1.80
C VAL A 38 5.79 2.38 2.19
N PHE A 39 5.78 3.05 3.34
CA PHE A 39 6.96 3.75 3.90
C PHE A 39 7.60 2.99 5.07
N SER A 40 7.35 1.67 5.17
CA SER A 40 7.93 0.81 6.22
C SER A 40 7.74 1.37 7.64
N GLY A 41 6.61 2.01 7.89
CA GLY A 41 6.29 2.58 9.19
C GLY A 41 7.10 3.83 9.54
N ASN A 42 7.36 4.72 8.59
CA ASN A 42 8.03 5.99 8.84
C ASN A 42 7.17 6.90 9.73
N ILE A 43 7.75 7.41 10.82
CA ILE A 43 7.04 8.20 11.83
C ILE A 43 6.64 9.60 11.32
N GLU A 44 7.44 10.23 10.46
CA GLU A 44 7.14 11.57 9.94
C GLU A 44 5.92 11.51 8.99
N VAL A 45 5.84 10.47 8.16
CA VAL A 45 4.64 10.23 7.34
C VAL A 45 3.42 9.96 8.24
N ALA A 46 3.57 9.13 9.28
CA ALA A 46 2.47 8.83 10.21
C ALA A 46 1.94 10.11 10.88
N LYS A 47 2.82 11.01 11.34
CA LYS A 47 2.43 12.31 11.91
C LYS A 47 1.60 13.14 10.92
N ILE A 48 2.04 13.22 9.66
CA ILE A 48 1.33 13.96 8.61
C ILE A 48 -0.06 13.37 8.35
N LEU A 49 -0.20 12.05 8.36
CA LEU A 49 -1.52 11.41 8.23
C LEU A 49 -2.44 11.83 9.38
N VAL A 50 -1.93 11.80 10.63
CA VAL A 50 -2.71 12.21 11.82
C VAL A 50 -3.08 13.68 11.76
N GLU A 51 -2.13 14.58 11.47
CA GLU A 51 -2.36 16.03 11.30
C GLU A 51 -3.36 16.32 10.18
N GLY A 52 -3.37 15.50 9.14
CA GLY A 52 -4.31 15.58 8.02
C GLY A 52 -5.71 15.08 8.32
N GLY A 53 -5.94 14.52 9.52
CA GLY A 53 -7.27 14.17 10.03
C GLY A 53 -7.68 12.72 9.79
N VAL A 54 -6.74 11.77 9.62
CA VAL A 54 -7.07 10.35 9.69
C VAL A 54 -7.46 10.00 11.13
N LYS A 55 -8.42 9.10 11.29
CA LYS A 55 -8.91 8.67 12.61
C LYS A 55 -8.12 7.51 13.18
N TYR A 56 -7.46 6.74 12.31
CA TYR A 56 -6.69 5.55 12.66
C TYR A 56 -5.42 5.51 11.82
N LEU A 57 -4.33 4.93 12.36
CA LEU A 57 -3.16 4.54 11.59
C LEU A 57 -3.18 3.04 11.32
N GLY A 58 -2.97 2.64 10.08
CA GLY A 58 -2.98 1.23 9.67
C GLY A 58 -1.67 0.78 9.04
N ASP A 59 -1.19 -0.40 9.44
CA ASP A 59 -0.03 -1.03 8.81
C ASP A 59 -0.21 -2.55 8.74
N SER A 60 0.52 -3.20 7.85
CA SER A 60 0.51 -4.66 7.68
C SER A 60 1.48 -5.37 8.62
N ARG A 61 2.30 -4.63 9.37
CA ARG A 61 3.35 -5.15 10.24
C ARG A 61 3.22 -4.58 11.65
N VAL A 62 3.21 -5.47 12.65
CA VAL A 62 3.18 -5.05 14.05
C VAL A 62 4.45 -4.25 14.41
N GLU A 63 5.58 -4.58 13.81
CA GLU A 63 6.85 -3.87 13.97
C GLU A 63 6.77 -2.40 13.55
N ASN A 64 5.96 -2.10 12.53
CA ASN A 64 5.70 -0.73 12.10
C ASN A 64 4.74 -0.02 13.06
N LEU A 65 3.67 -0.69 13.49
CA LEU A 65 2.68 -0.11 14.42
C LEU A 65 3.30 0.24 15.78
N LYS A 66 4.29 -0.52 16.26
CA LYS A 66 5.06 -0.20 17.46
C LYS A 66 5.76 1.16 17.39
N LYS A 67 6.20 1.59 16.21
CA LYS A 67 6.87 2.89 16.05
C LYS A 67 5.94 4.09 16.35
N TYR A 68 4.64 3.84 16.43
CA TYR A 68 3.60 4.87 16.61
C TYR A 68 3.06 4.95 18.04
N GLU A 69 3.71 4.33 19.02
CA GLU A 69 3.26 4.37 20.43
C GLU A 69 3.12 5.78 20.98
N SER A 70 3.98 6.70 20.50
CA SER A 70 3.92 8.11 20.93
C SER A 70 2.79 8.93 20.27
N LEU A 71 2.10 8.37 19.27
CA LEU A 71 0.97 9.04 18.62
C LEU A 71 -0.34 8.62 19.26
N ASP A 72 -1.10 9.61 19.73
CA ASP A 72 -2.42 9.40 20.32
C ASP A 72 -3.48 9.18 19.25
N VAL A 73 -3.41 7.99 18.60
CA VAL A 73 -4.33 7.55 17.56
C VAL A 73 -4.40 6.03 17.56
N PRO A 74 -5.59 5.40 17.41
CA PRO A 74 -5.70 3.95 17.40
C PRO A 74 -4.97 3.32 16.22
N LYS A 75 -4.30 2.18 16.46
CA LYS A 75 -3.49 1.41 15.51
C LYS A 75 -4.30 0.23 14.99
N VAL A 76 -4.35 0.09 13.67
CA VAL A 76 -5.08 -0.98 12.96
C VAL A 76 -4.11 -1.88 12.22
N MET A 77 -4.08 -3.16 12.54
CA MET A 77 -3.34 -4.14 11.76
C MET A 77 -4.19 -4.61 10.57
N ILE A 78 -3.74 -4.25 9.36
CA ILE A 78 -4.50 -4.50 8.12
C ILE A 78 -4.13 -5.80 7.40
N ARG A 79 -3.13 -6.52 7.86
CA ARG A 79 -2.85 -7.91 7.47
C ARG A 79 -3.38 -8.82 8.58
N LEU A 80 -3.93 -9.98 8.22
CA LEU A 80 -4.34 -10.98 9.20
C LEU A 80 -3.15 -11.31 10.12
N PRO A 81 -3.36 -11.37 11.45
CA PRO A 81 -2.30 -11.68 12.41
C PRO A 81 -1.72 -13.07 12.18
N MET A 82 -0.41 -13.20 12.31
CA MET A 82 0.25 -14.51 12.36
C MET A 82 0.16 -15.08 13.78
N SER A 83 -0.09 -16.37 13.91
CA SER A 83 -0.14 -17.05 15.22
C SER A 83 1.14 -16.83 16.05
N SER A 84 2.30 -16.74 15.41
CA SER A 84 3.59 -16.46 16.05
C SER A 84 3.75 -15.02 16.58
N GLN A 85 2.85 -14.09 16.20
CA GLN A 85 2.91 -12.67 16.59
C GLN A 85 1.75 -12.24 17.49
N ILE A 86 0.84 -13.15 17.89
CA ILE A 86 -0.38 -12.83 18.64
C ILE A 86 -0.08 -11.99 19.88
N LYS A 87 0.95 -12.35 20.65
CA LYS A 87 1.35 -11.62 21.86
C LYS A 87 1.66 -10.14 21.56
N GLU A 88 2.39 -9.89 20.50
CA GLU A 88 2.78 -8.53 20.10
C GLU A 88 1.59 -7.76 19.51
N VAL A 89 0.71 -8.45 18.78
CA VAL A 89 -0.52 -7.87 18.25
C VAL A 89 -1.43 -7.40 19.38
N VAL A 90 -1.73 -8.26 20.36
CA VAL A 90 -2.58 -7.88 21.51
C VAL A 90 -1.99 -6.72 22.31
N LYS A 91 -0.65 -6.67 22.42
CA LYS A 91 0.04 -5.62 23.19
C LYS A 91 0.04 -4.26 22.49
N HIS A 92 0.23 -4.20 21.17
CA HIS A 92 0.57 -2.96 20.46
C HIS A 92 -0.45 -2.53 19.39
N VAL A 93 -1.50 -3.32 19.17
CA VAL A 93 -2.52 -3.07 18.15
C VAL A 93 -3.87 -2.90 18.80
N ASP A 94 -4.58 -1.85 18.45
CA ASP A 94 -5.92 -1.58 19.00
C ASP A 94 -7.00 -2.38 18.29
N ILE A 95 -6.87 -2.58 16.97
CA ILE A 95 -7.84 -3.29 16.13
C ILE A 95 -7.08 -4.13 15.11
N SER A 96 -7.44 -5.40 14.91
CA SER A 96 -6.90 -6.22 13.83
C SER A 96 -7.98 -6.71 12.87
N LEU A 97 -7.63 -6.81 11.57
CA LEU A 97 -8.46 -7.48 10.58
C LEU A 97 -8.32 -8.99 10.72
N ASN A 98 -9.42 -9.73 10.69
CA ASN A 98 -9.43 -11.17 10.90
C ASN A 98 -10.44 -11.87 9.97
N SER A 99 -10.12 -13.10 9.56
CA SER A 99 -11.02 -14.00 8.82
C SER A 99 -10.86 -15.48 9.22
N GLU A 100 -9.99 -15.75 10.23
CA GLU A 100 -9.74 -17.11 10.69
C GLU A 100 -10.13 -17.26 12.15
N ILE A 101 -11.09 -18.15 12.43
CA ILE A 101 -11.61 -18.37 13.80
C ILE A 101 -10.53 -18.86 14.75
N SER A 102 -9.61 -19.70 14.29
CA SER A 102 -8.48 -20.20 15.07
C SER A 102 -7.55 -19.06 15.51
N THR A 103 -7.32 -18.08 14.65
CA THR A 103 -6.52 -16.89 14.98
C THR A 103 -7.27 -15.99 15.98
N ILE A 104 -8.59 -15.81 15.81
CA ILE A 104 -9.42 -15.04 16.75
C ILE A 104 -9.42 -15.71 18.14
N ALA A 105 -9.46 -17.03 18.20
CA ALA A 105 -9.35 -17.78 19.45
C ALA A 105 -8.00 -17.56 20.16
N LEU A 106 -6.90 -17.55 19.43
CA LEU A 106 -5.58 -17.22 19.97
C LEU A 106 -5.50 -15.77 20.46
N LEU A 107 -6.11 -14.82 19.75
CA LEU A 107 -6.22 -13.44 20.21
C LEU A 107 -7.03 -13.32 21.49
N ASN A 108 -8.14 -14.07 21.61
CA ASN A 108 -8.95 -14.13 22.82
C ASN A 108 -8.18 -14.64 24.03
N GLU A 109 -7.46 -15.76 23.85
CA GLU A 109 -6.65 -16.36 24.91
C GLU A 109 -5.55 -15.40 25.37
N GLU A 110 -4.81 -14.83 24.45
CA GLU A 110 -3.70 -13.93 24.75
C GLU A 110 -4.20 -12.59 25.34
N ALA A 111 -5.33 -12.07 24.87
CA ALA A 111 -5.95 -10.87 25.44
C ALA A 111 -6.35 -11.09 26.91
N GLY A 112 -6.89 -12.26 27.24
CA GLY A 112 -7.16 -12.66 28.61
C GLY A 112 -5.90 -12.69 29.48
N LYS A 113 -4.80 -13.27 28.98
CA LYS A 113 -3.49 -13.28 29.68
C LYS A 113 -2.94 -11.88 29.94
N GLN A 114 -3.21 -10.94 29.03
CA GLN A 114 -2.79 -9.53 29.16
C GLN A 114 -3.82 -8.64 29.85
N TYR A 115 -4.92 -9.19 30.36
CA TYR A 115 -6.03 -8.44 30.98
C TYR A 115 -6.59 -7.33 30.09
N ARG A 116 -6.79 -7.64 28.78
CA ARG A 116 -7.29 -6.73 27.77
C ARG A 116 -8.48 -7.32 27.02
N VAL A 117 -9.25 -6.45 26.38
CA VAL A 117 -10.20 -6.82 25.34
C VAL A 117 -9.61 -6.38 23.99
N HIS A 118 -9.35 -7.32 23.09
CA HIS A 118 -8.83 -7.03 21.76
C HIS A 118 -9.99 -6.79 20.79
N ARG A 119 -9.91 -5.71 20.01
CA ARG A 119 -10.93 -5.36 19.02
C ARG A 119 -10.59 -5.96 17.67
N ILE A 120 -11.60 -6.51 16.99
CA ILE A 120 -11.44 -7.09 15.65
C ILE A 120 -12.41 -6.49 14.65
N ILE A 121 -12.00 -6.46 13.38
CA ILE A 121 -12.87 -6.30 12.22
C ILE A 121 -12.89 -7.65 11.50
N LEU A 122 -14.09 -8.25 11.37
CA LEU A 122 -14.27 -9.49 10.62
C LEU A 122 -14.32 -9.17 9.14
N MET A 123 -13.43 -9.78 8.36
CA MET A 123 -13.34 -9.53 6.92
C MET A 123 -14.24 -10.48 6.15
N LEU A 124 -14.97 -9.92 5.17
CA LEU A 124 -15.87 -10.63 4.26
C LEU A 124 -15.20 -10.78 2.89
N GLU A 125 -15.33 -11.96 2.28
CA GLU A 125 -14.96 -12.22 0.89
C GLU A 125 -16.15 -11.91 -0.02
N LEU A 126 -16.01 -10.85 -0.80
CA LEU A 126 -17.05 -10.38 -1.73
C LEU A 126 -16.56 -10.33 -3.19
N GLY A 127 -15.65 -11.23 -3.56
CA GLY A 127 -15.25 -11.49 -4.94
C GLY A 127 -13.78 -11.26 -5.28
N ASP A 128 -12.95 -10.66 -4.38
CA ASP A 128 -11.53 -10.39 -4.66
C ASP A 128 -10.63 -11.62 -4.50
N LEU A 129 -11.15 -12.70 -3.91
CA LEU A 129 -10.50 -14.00 -3.70
C LEU A 129 -9.16 -13.91 -2.95
N ARG A 130 -9.13 -13.10 -1.91
CA ARG A 130 -7.95 -12.95 -1.05
C ARG A 130 -8.26 -13.32 0.40
N GLU A 131 -8.55 -12.38 1.28
CA GLU A 131 -8.93 -12.67 2.66
C GLU A 131 -10.39 -12.34 2.92
N GLY A 132 -11.03 -13.10 3.76
CA GLY A 132 -12.41 -12.91 4.18
C GLY A 132 -13.14 -14.24 4.38
N ILE A 133 -14.17 -14.24 5.20
CA ILE A 133 -15.12 -15.34 5.31
C ILE A 133 -16.22 -15.17 4.26
N LEU A 134 -16.79 -16.28 3.81
CA LEU A 134 -17.92 -16.22 2.90
C LEU A 134 -19.18 -15.70 3.62
N PRO A 135 -20.09 -15.01 2.91
CA PRO A 135 -21.34 -14.53 3.50
C PRO A 135 -22.18 -15.60 4.21
N GLU A 136 -22.18 -16.83 3.70
CA GLU A 136 -22.87 -17.98 4.29
C GLU A 136 -22.28 -18.47 5.61
N ASP A 137 -20.99 -18.18 5.87
CA ASP A 137 -20.30 -18.59 7.10
C ASP A 137 -20.46 -17.60 8.25
N VAL A 138 -21.00 -16.40 7.99
CA VAL A 138 -21.08 -15.30 8.95
C VAL A 138 -21.72 -15.72 10.27
N GLU A 139 -22.85 -16.43 10.22
CA GLU A 139 -23.55 -16.84 11.45
C GLU A 139 -22.72 -17.82 12.27
N SER A 140 -22.10 -18.81 11.64
CA SER A 140 -21.23 -19.78 12.31
C SER A 140 -20.02 -19.12 12.99
N TYR A 141 -19.43 -18.09 12.35
CA TYR A 141 -18.35 -17.31 12.95
C TYR A 141 -18.84 -16.46 14.11
N MET A 142 -19.97 -15.81 13.95
CA MET A 142 -20.54 -14.94 14.99
C MET A 142 -20.95 -15.73 16.24
N ASP A 143 -21.52 -16.93 16.09
CA ASP A 143 -21.85 -17.81 17.21
C ASP A 143 -20.61 -18.13 18.06
N GLN A 144 -19.46 -18.38 17.40
CA GLN A 144 -18.20 -18.63 18.08
C GLN A 144 -17.60 -17.35 18.72
N ILE A 145 -17.57 -16.25 17.96
CA ILE A 145 -17.02 -14.97 18.43
C ILE A 145 -17.80 -14.44 19.63
N SER A 146 -19.13 -14.59 19.63
CA SER A 146 -20.01 -14.12 20.73
C SER A 146 -19.73 -14.82 22.08
N SER A 147 -19.12 -16.00 22.05
CA SER A 147 -18.70 -16.73 23.25
C SER A 147 -17.35 -16.28 23.83
N MET A 148 -16.58 -15.48 23.08
CA MET A 148 -15.23 -15.06 23.45
C MET A 148 -15.24 -13.80 24.32
N GLN A 149 -14.81 -13.94 25.56
CA GLN A 149 -14.92 -12.85 26.56
C GLN A 149 -13.92 -11.70 26.38
N ASN A 150 -12.78 -11.97 25.71
CA ASN A 150 -11.70 -11.00 25.57
C ASN A 150 -11.59 -10.46 24.12
N ILE A 151 -12.60 -10.74 23.29
CA ILE A 151 -12.72 -10.23 21.92
C ILE A 151 -13.94 -9.31 21.85
N LYS A 152 -13.76 -8.17 21.19
CA LYS A 152 -14.87 -7.29 20.81
C LYS A 152 -14.93 -7.17 19.29
N LEU A 153 -16.05 -7.55 18.70
CA LEU A 153 -16.31 -7.27 17.29
C LEU A 153 -16.56 -5.76 17.15
N GLU A 154 -15.57 -5.04 16.63
CA GLU A 154 -15.68 -3.60 16.38
C GLU A 154 -16.39 -3.31 15.07
N GLY A 155 -16.31 -4.22 14.11
CA GLY A 155 -16.92 -4.06 12.82
C GLY A 155 -16.70 -5.20 11.86
N ILE A 156 -17.19 -4.99 10.64
CA ILE A 156 -16.93 -5.85 9.48
C ILE A 156 -16.28 -5.03 8.37
N GLY A 157 -15.64 -5.71 7.42
CA GLY A 157 -15.01 -5.03 6.30
C GLY A 157 -14.81 -5.93 5.09
N VAL A 158 -14.55 -5.32 3.96
CA VAL A 158 -14.21 -5.99 2.70
C VAL A 158 -12.89 -5.45 2.16
N ASN A 159 -12.19 -6.23 1.35
CA ASN A 159 -11.09 -5.74 0.56
C ASN A 159 -11.32 -6.13 -0.91
N LEU A 160 -11.17 -5.17 -1.80
CA LEU A 160 -11.40 -5.34 -3.24
C LEU A 160 -10.23 -4.74 -4.03
N THR A 161 -10.06 -5.14 -5.28
CA THR A 161 -9.05 -4.64 -6.23
C THR A 161 -7.59 -5.03 -5.91
N CYS A 162 -7.33 -5.66 -4.75
CA CYS A 162 -5.96 -5.93 -4.32
C CYS A 162 -5.34 -7.19 -4.91
N TYR A 163 -6.15 -8.20 -5.26
CA TYR A 163 -5.70 -9.47 -5.83
C TYR A 163 -6.53 -9.84 -7.06
N GLY A 164 -7.84 -10.01 -6.90
CA GLY A 164 -8.76 -10.34 -8.00
C GLY A 164 -9.07 -9.17 -8.93
N GLY A 165 -8.69 -7.96 -8.56
CA GLY A 165 -8.95 -6.77 -9.38
C GLY A 165 -10.43 -6.34 -9.41
N ILE A 166 -11.25 -6.86 -8.49
CA ILE A 166 -12.69 -6.57 -8.44
C ILE A 166 -12.91 -5.11 -8.05
N ILE A 167 -13.54 -4.37 -8.94
CA ILE A 167 -13.84 -2.96 -8.71
C ILE A 167 -14.98 -2.82 -7.70
N PRO A 168 -14.79 -1.97 -6.65
CA PRO A 168 -15.87 -1.67 -5.73
C PRO A 168 -17.09 -1.10 -6.44
N SER A 169 -18.26 -1.66 -6.18
CA SER A 169 -19.54 -1.25 -6.73
C SER A 169 -20.56 -1.01 -5.62
N PHE A 170 -21.67 -0.36 -5.96
CA PHE A 170 -22.78 -0.24 -5.01
C PHE A 170 -23.24 -1.61 -4.53
N ASP A 171 -23.39 -2.57 -5.43
CA ASP A 171 -23.97 -3.89 -5.13
C ASP A 171 -23.10 -4.71 -4.16
N ASN A 172 -21.78 -4.77 -4.36
CA ASN A 172 -20.91 -5.52 -3.44
C ASN A 172 -20.78 -4.83 -2.07
N LEU A 173 -20.80 -3.50 -1.99
CA LEU A 173 -20.80 -2.79 -0.71
C LEU A 173 -22.19 -2.76 -0.04
N GLU A 174 -23.30 -2.81 -0.80
CA GLU A 174 -24.64 -3.02 -0.25
C GLU A 174 -24.76 -4.42 0.37
N GLN A 175 -24.12 -5.43 -0.22
CA GLN A 175 -24.08 -6.76 0.40
C GLN A 175 -23.37 -6.71 1.76
N LEU A 176 -22.27 -5.98 1.90
CA LEU A 176 -21.61 -5.75 3.20
C LEU A 176 -22.58 -5.07 4.20
N GLU A 177 -23.33 -4.08 3.74
CA GLU A 177 -24.34 -3.39 4.58
C GLU A 177 -25.46 -4.34 5.03
N LYS A 178 -25.95 -5.22 4.15
CA LYS A 178 -26.96 -6.25 4.49
C LYS A 178 -26.44 -7.21 5.55
N ILE A 179 -25.19 -7.63 5.45
CA ILE A 179 -24.54 -8.51 6.43
C ILE A 179 -24.38 -7.75 7.77
N ALA A 180 -24.01 -6.46 7.76
CA ALA A 180 -23.94 -5.65 8.96
C ALA A 180 -25.30 -5.60 9.68
N ASN A 181 -26.38 -5.35 8.95
CA ASN A 181 -27.76 -5.33 9.49
C ASN A 181 -28.16 -6.67 10.09
N LEU A 182 -27.81 -7.78 9.45
CA LEU A 182 -28.08 -9.13 9.95
C LEU A 182 -27.37 -9.38 11.28
N ILE A 183 -26.06 -9.06 11.34
CA ILE A 183 -25.26 -9.23 12.58
C ILE A 183 -25.81 -8.37 13.70
N GLU A 184 -26.04 -7.07 13.47
CA GLU A 184 -26.56 -6.15 14.48
C GLU A 184 -27.90 -6.61 15.05
N LYS A 185 -28.82 -7.06 14.18
CA LYS A 185 -30.15 -7.52 14.57
C LYS A 185 -30.15 -8.85 15.30
N LYS A 186 -29.37 -9.83 14.79
CA LYS A 186 -29.41 -11.21 15.33
C LYS A 186 -28.67 -11.32 16.65
N TYR A 187 -27.56 -10.57 16.84
CA TYR A 187 -26.69 -10.68 18.01
C TYR A 187 -26.86 -9.51 19.00
N ASP A 188 -27.84 -8.64 18.78
CA ASP A 188 -28.14 -7.46 19.61
C ASP A 188 -26.88 -6.64 19.93
N LEU A 189 -26.11 -6.32 18.89
CA LEU A 189 -24.88 -5.54 19.02
C LEU A 189 -24.85 -4.41 17.98
N LYS A 190 -23.98 -3.42 18.21
CA LYS A 190 -23.74 -2.33 17.27
C LYS A 190 -22.33 -2.44 16.69
N LEU A 191 -22.23 -2.41 15.37
CA LEU A 191 -20.96 -2.33 14.66
C LEU A 191 -20.54 -0.86 14.52
N ASN A 192 -19.40 -0.51 15.11
CA ASN A 192 -18.85 0.85 15.00
C ASN A 192 -18.16 1.11 13.66
N ILE A 193 -17.66 0.05 13.03
CA ILE A 193 -16.91 0.14 11.77
C ILE A 193 -17.53 -0.77 10.70
N ILE A 194 -17.96 -0.18 9.59
CA ILE A 194 -18.32 -0.89 8.37
C ILE A 194 -17.38 -0.40 7.28
N SER A 195 -16.29 -1.19 7.06
CA SER A 195 -15.16 -0.76 6.26
C SER A 195 -15.31 -1.18 4.79
N GLY A 196 -15.64 -0.21 3.93
CA GLY A 196 -15.92 -0.40 2.52
C GLY A 196 -14.69 -0.53 1.62
N GLY A 197 -13.55 -0.97 2.13
CA GLY A 197 -12.38 -1.25 1.32
C GLY A 197 -11.25 -0.22 1.44
N ASN A 198 -10.58 0.03 0.34
CA ASN A 198 -9.34 0.78 0.26
C ASN A 198 -9.45 1.99 -0.71
N SER A 199 -8.31 2.48 -1.24
CA SER A 199 -8.27 3.60 -2.18
C SER A 199 -9.09 3.37 -3.47
N SER A 200 -9.41 2.12 -3.82
CA SER A 200 -10.25 1.80 -4.99
C SER A 200 -11.71 2.19 -4.80
N SER A 201 -12.20 2.26 -3.56
CA SER A 201 -13.58 2.64 -3.24
C SER A 201 -13.84 4.14 -3.34
N LEU A 202 -12.80 4.97 -3.48
CA LEU A 202 -12.93 6.41 -3.60
C LEU A 202 -13.76 6.83 -4.83
N ASP A 203 -13.72 6.07 -5.91
CA ASP A 203 -14.52 6.37 -7.11
C ASP A 203 -16.04 6.37 -6.81
N LEU A 204 -16.51 5.47 -5.95
CA LEU A 204 -17.91 5.46 -5.48
C LEU A 204 -18.23 6.69 -4.65
N LEU A 205 -17.28 7.14 -3.82
CA LEU A 205 -17.45 8.35 -3.01
C LEU A 205 -17.60 9.59 -3.89
N TRP A 206 -16.72 9.75 -4.91
CA TRP A 206 -16.80 10.86 -5.87
C TRP A 206 -18.11 10.85 -6.67
N LYS A 207 -18.58 9.66 -7.03
CA LYS A 207 -19.86 9.48 -7.75
C LYS A 207 -21.09 9.57 -6.84
N LYS A 208 -20.93 9.75 -5.53
CA LYS A 208 -22.02 9.73 -4.53
C LYS A 208 -22.84 8.43 -4.58
N LYS A 209 -22.18 7.31 -4.80
CA LYS A 209 -22.76 5.97 -4.89
C LYS A 209 -22.29 5.04 -3.76
N MET A 210 -21.70 5.58 -2.70
CA MET A 210 -21.32 4.81 -1.52
C MET A 210 -22.58 4.42 -0.75
N PRO A 211 -22.78 3.14 -0.38
CA PRO A 211 -23.88 2.75 0.49
C PRO A 211 -23.83 3.48 1.84
N PRO A 212 -24.98 3.86 2.42
CA PRO A 212 -25.04 4.82 3.54
C PRO A 212 -24.44 4.31 4.85
N LYS A 213 -24.39 3.00 5.08
CA LYS A 213 -23.77 2.44 6.31
C LYS A 213 -22.24 2.31 6.21
N ILE A 214 -21.66 2.43 5.03
CA ILE A 214 -20.20 2.43 4.89
C ILE A 214 -19.64 3.69 5.55
N ASN A 215 -18.95 3.51 6.66
CA ASN A 215 -18.46 4.61 7.49
C ASN A 215 -16.94 4.61 7.67
N ASN A 216 -16.22 3.72 6.97
CA ASN A 216 -14.76 3.61 7.09
C ASN A 216 -14.12 3.21 5.74
N LEU A 217 -12.96 3.83 5.43
CA LEU A 217 -12.09 3.44 4.32
C LEU A 217 -10.64 3.38 4.79
N ARG A 218 -9.87 2.42 4.25
CA ARG A 218 -8.45 2.22 4.53
C ARG A 218 -7.63 2.75 3.36
N LEU A 219 -7.19 4.01 3.46
CA LEU A 219 -6.53 4.71 2.37
C LEU A 219 -5.00 4.67 2.55
N GLY A 220 -4.30 4.29 1.48
CA GLY A 220 -2.84 4.30 1.41
C GLY A 220 -2.38 4.95 0.12
N GLU A 221 -2.49 4.25 -0.99
CA GLU A 221 -2.00 4.69 -2.29
C GLU A 221 -2.55 6.06 -2.70
N ALA A 222 -3.85 6.30 -2.51
CA ALA A 222 -4.45 7.58 -2.85
C ALA A 222 -3.89 8.75 -2.05
N LEU A 223 -3.54 8.55 -0.77
CA LEU A 223 -2.94 9.60 0.08
C LEU A 223 -1.57 10.03 -0.42
N ILE A 224 -0.85 9.14 -1.07
CA ILE A 224 0.51 9.36 -1.57
C ILE A 224 0.45 9.87 -3.01
N PHE A 225 -0.16 9.10 -3.89
CA PHE A 225 -0.14 9.38 -5.33
C PHE A 225 -1.31 10.21 -5.83
N GLY A 226 -2.24 10.65 -4.96
CA GLY A 226 -3.35 11.51 -5.34
C GLY A 226 -4.26 10.94 -6.43
N ARG A 227 -4.33 9.62 -6.56
CA ARG A 227 -5.11 8.94 -7.60
C ARG A 227 -5.99 7.82 -7.04
N GLY A 228 -7.13 7.60 -7.70
CA GLY A 228 -8.02 6.46 -7.43
C GLY A 228 -7.45 5.19 -8.07
N THR A 229 -7.28 4.12 -7.28
CA THR A 229 -6.57 2.92 -7.72
C THR A 229 -7.36 2.04 -8.67
N ALA A 230 -8.70 2.06 -8.61
CA ALA A 230 -9.54 1.23 -9.48
C ALA A 230 -9.39 1.55 -10.98
N TYR A 231 -9.14 2.82 -11.32
CA TYR A 231 -9.05 3.28 -12.71
C TYR A 231 -7.78 4.11 -12.99
N GLY A 232 -6.88 4.25 -12.04
CA GLY A 232 -5.65 5.03 -12.17
C GLY A 232 -5.87 6.55 -12.40
N LYS A 233 -7.08 7.07 -12.12
CA LYS A 233 -7.42 8.47 -12.38
C LYS A 233 -6.94 9.38 -11.26
N ASN A 234 -6.35 10.53 -11.63
CA ASN A 234 -6.00 11.57 -10.68
C ASN A 234 -7.24 12.12 -9.97
N LEU A 235 -7.12 12.34 -8.66
CA LEU A 235 -8.19 12.88 -7.83
C LEU A 235 -8.06 14.40 -7.78
N GLU A 236 -9.19 15.09 -7.93
CA GLU A 236 -9.24 16.55 -7.94
C GLU A 236 -8.66 17.15 -6.65
N GLY A 237 -7.81 18.14 -6.80
CA GLY A 237 -7.14 18.84 -5.70
C GLY A 237 -5.95 18.11 -5.09
N CYS A 238 -5.59 16.93 -5.59
CA CYS A 238 -4.45 16.13 -5.12
C CYS A 238 -3.22 16.28 -6.03
N PHE A 239 -2.04 16.15 -5.44
CA PHE A 239 -0.77 15.97 -6.15
C PHE A 239 -0.54 14.49 -6.45
N TYR A 240 0.03 14.19 -7.63
CA TYR A 240 0.36 12.82 -8.08
C TYR A 240 1.85 12.57 -8.26
N ASP A 241 2.67 13.56 -7.89
CA ASP A 241 4.14 13.59 -8.01
C ASP A 241 4.82 13.82 -6.65
N SER A 242 4.28 13.25 -5.58
CA SER A 242 4.81 13.41 -4.22
C SER A 242 6.04 12.58 -3.93
N VAL A 243 6.39 11.65 -4.81
CA VAL A 243 7.54 10.76 -4.66
C VAL A 243 8.29 10.61 -5.97
N LYS A 244 9.63 10.51 -5.90
CA LYS A 244 10.50 10.20 -7.03
C LYS A 244 11.71 9.39 -6.58
N LEU A 245 12.32 8.68 -7.55
CA LEU A 245 13.60 8.02 -7.35
C LEU A 245 14.68 8.82 -8.07
N GLU A 246 15.82 9.00 -7.42
CA GLU A 246 17.02 9.62 -7.97
C GLU A 246 18.17 8.62 -7.93
N VAL A 247 18.82 8.42 -9.09
CA VAL A 247 19.90 7.43 -9.26
C VAL A 247 21.06 8.03 -10.02
N GLU A 248 22.29 7.78 -9.55
CA GLU A 248 23.52 8.27 -10.16
C GLU A 248 23.97 7.39 -11.34
N ILE A 249 24.46 8.03 -12.40
CA ILE A 249 25.13 7.38 -13.54
C ILE A 249 26.57 7.05 -13.13
N ILE A 250 26.91 5.76 -13.16
CA ILE A 250 28.25 5.26 -12.80
C ILE A 250 29.11 4.88 -14.01
N GLU A 251 28.49 4.68 -15.17
CA GLU A 251 29.19 4.52 -16.47
C GLU A 251 28.36 5.17 -17.57
N LEU A 252 29.04 5.80 -18.54
CA LEU A 252 28.45 6.30 -19.77
C LEU A 252 29.40 6.02 -20.92
N LYS A 253 28.97 5.17 -21.89
CA LYS A 253 29.78 4.80 -23.07
C LYS A 253 28.90 4.60 -24.28
N GLU A 254 29.48 4.80 -25.44
CA GLU A 254 28.90 4.35 -26.71
C GLU A 254 29.18 2.86 -26.91
N LYS A 255 28.12 2.08 -27.10
CA LYS A 255 28.20 0.62 -27.29
C LYS A 255 27.23 0.18 -28.39
N GLU A 256 27.49 -0.96 -29.00
CA GLU A 256 26.53 -1.62 -29.88
C GLU A 256 25.25 -1.98 -29.09
N SER A 257 24.10 -1.89 -29.73
CA SER A 257 22.81 -2.21 -29.10
C SER A 257 22.49 -3.70 -29.13
N TYR A 258 23.19 -4.48 -29.94
CA TYR A 258 23.07 -5.93 -30.01
C TYR A 258 24.32 -6.60 -29.43
N PRO A 259 24.20 -7.60 -28.54
CA PRO A 259 25.35 -8.29 -27.95
C PRO A 259 26.04 -9.17 -29.02
N VAL A 260 27.35 -9.33 -28.88
CA VAL A 260 28.18 -10.16 -29.74
C VAL A 260 28.43 -11.51 -29.07
N GLY A 261 28.16 -12.62 -29.78
CA GLY A 261 28.36 -13.97 -29.32
C GLY A 261 27.07 -14.79 -29.18
N GLU A 262 27.16 -15.99 -28.67
CA GLU A 262 26.00 -16.85 -28.42
C GLU A 262 25.21 -16.35 -27.22
N ILE A 263 23.89 -16.19 -27.38
CA ILE A 263 23.00 -15.66 -26.34
C ILE A 263 22.39 -16.83 -25.57
N GLY A 264 22.80 -16.99 -24.32
CA GLY A 264 22.24 -17.92 -23.32
C GLY A 264 21.18 -17.30 -22.45
N LEU A 265 20.98 -17.87 -21.27
CA LEU A 265 20.11 -17.33 -20.24
C LEU A 265 20.83 -16.22 -19.44
N ASN A 266 20.09 -15.19 -19.06
CA ASN A 266 20.59 -14.17 -18.16
C ASN A 266 20.61 -14.66 -16.69
N ALA A 267 21.09 -13.83 -15.75
CA ALA A 267 21.19 -14.16 -14.32
C ALA A 267 19.83 -14.52 -13.66
N PHE A 268 18.71 -14.25 -14.32
CA PHE A 268 17.35 -14.54 -13.84
C PHE A 268 16.68 -15.69 -14.59
N GLY A 269 17.48 -16.51 -15.31
CA GLY A 269 16.99 -17.70 -16.02
C GLY A 269 16.12 -17.39 -17.25
N LYS A 270 16.15 -16.16 -17.77
CA LYS A 270 15.39 -15.76 -18.96
C LYS A 270 16.32 -15.53 -20.15
N LYS A 271 15.90 -15.96 -21.36
CA LYS A 271 16.60 -15.61 -22.59
C LYS A 271 16.28 -14.14 -22.94
N PRO A 272 17.28 -13.23 -22.92
CA PRO A 272 17.02 -11.84 -23.23
C PRO A 272 16.73 -11.63 -24.72
N VAL A 273 15.94 -10.60 -25.03
CA VAL A 273 15.63 -10.16 -26.38
C VAL A 273 16.22 -8.77 -26.58
N PHE A 274 16.96 -8.58 -27.68
CA PHE A 274 17.58 -7.32 -28.02
C PHE A 274 17.05 -6.82 -29.37
N ILE A 275 16.94 -5.49 -29.48
CA ILE A 275 16.63 -4.80 -30.75
C ILE A 275 17.92 -4.11 -31.21
N ASP A 276 18.38 -4.46 -32.41
CA ASP A 276 19.53 -3.76 -32.99
C ASP A 276 19.13 -2.35 -33.45
N ARG A 277 19.82 -1.35 -32.89
CA ARG A 277 19.67 0.08 -33.18
C ARG A 277 21.01 0.73 -33.55
N GLY A 278 22.01 -0.10 -33.84
CA GLY A 278 23.40 0.35 -34.07
C GLY A 278 24.05 0.85 -32.78
N LYS A 279 25.00 1.75 -32.91
CA LYS A 279 25.73 2.34 -31.79
C LYS A 279 24.85 3.32 -31.01
N ARG A 280 24.78 3.16 -29.67
CA ARG A 280 23.95 3.94 -28.78
C ARG A 280 24.72 4.35 -27.53
N LYS A 281 24.46 5.55 -27.02
CA LYS A 281 25.00 5.99 -25.72
C LYS A 281 24.26 5.26 -24.60
N ARG A 282 24.96 4.38 -23.87
CA ARG A 282 24.44 3.60 -22.76
C ARG A 282 24.95 4.15 -21.45
N ALA A 283 24.02 4.42 -20.55
CA ALA A 283 24.30 4.74 -19.14
C ALA A 283 24.03 3.50 -18.28
N ILE A 284 24.93 3.25 -17.33
CA ILE A 284 24.72 2.31 -16.24
C ILE A 284 24.46 3.13 -14.97
N LEU A 285 23.40 2.79 -14.24
CA LEU A 285 22.99 3.45 -13.02
C LEU A 285 23.16 2.51 -11.81
N ALA A 286 23.48 3.09 -10.67
CA ALA A 286 23.77 2.39 -9.41
C ALA A 286 22.50 1.90 -8.70
N ILE A 287 21.66 1.12 -9.35
CA ILE A 287 20.48 0.44 -8.81
C ILE A 287 20.14 -0.76 -9.68
N GLY A 288 19.57 -1.81 -9.11
CA GLY A 288 19.20 -3.00 -9.89
C GLY A 288 18.00 -3.73 -9.33
N LYS A 289 17.82 -4.98 -9.79
CA LYS A 289 16.65 -5.81 -9.46
C LYS A 289 16.57 -6.21 -7.98
N GLN A 290 17.67 -6.14 -7.24
CA GLN A 290 17.61 -6.34 -5.79
C GLN A 290 16.84 -5.24 -5.05
N ASP A 291 16.70 -4.06 -5.65
CA ASP A 291 16.05 -2.89 -5.06
C ASP A 291 14.68 -2.63 -5.65
N VAL A 292 14.53 -2.82 -6.98
CA VAL A 292 13.29 -2.53 -7.70
C VAL A 292 13.20 -3.31 -9.02
N ASP A 293 11.99 -3.71 -9.40
CA ASP A 293 11.74 -4.19 -10.76
C ASP A 293 11.73 -2.99 -11.71
N GLN A 294 12.67 -2.98 -12.66
CA GLN A 294 12.82 -1.91 -13.64
C GLN A 294 11.58 -1.71 -14.53
N SER A 295 10.71 -2.72 -14.67
CA SER A 295 9.46 -2.60 -15.43
C SER A 295 8.45 -1.64 -14.79
N ASN A 296 8.63 -1.32 -13.50
CA ASN A 296 7.80 -0.40 -12.72
C ASN A 296 8.42 1.01 -12.63
N LEU A 297 9.48 1.27 -13.39
CA LEU A 297 10.14 2.59 -13.43
C LEU A 297 9.81 3.31 -14.73
N GLU A 298 9.56 4.61 -14.64
CA GLU A 298 9.41 5.53 -15.77
C GLU A 298 10.39 6.69 -15.61
N ALA A 299 11.33 6.84 -16.55
CA ALA A 299 12.25 7.97 -16.50
C ALA A 299 11.49 9.30 -16.69
N MET A 300 11.86 10.34 -15.94
CA MET A 300 11.24 11.67 -16.09
C MET A 300 11.63 12.32 -17.43
N ASP A 301 12.82 12.04 -17.92
CA ASP A 301 13.18 12.34 -19.31
C ASP A 301 12.60 11.26 -20.23
N GLU A 302 11.52 11.58 -20.92
CA GLU A 302 10.77 10.67 -21.80
C GLU A 302 11.56 10.15 -23.00
N LYS A 303 12.76 10.69 -23.28
CA LYS A 303 13.66 10.23 -24.34
C LYS A 303 14.58 9.10 -23.89
N LEU A 304 14.67 8.84 -22.59
CA LEU A 304 15.44 7.72 -22.08
C LEU A 304 14.69 6.41 -22.27
N ILE A 305 15.43 5.36 -22.64
CA ILE A 305 14.88 4.02 -22.78
C ILE A 305 15.49 3.12 -21.72
N ILE A 306 14.67 2.53 -20.87
CA ILE A 306 15.10 1.51 -19.92
C ILE A 306 15.31 0.21 -20.72
N LEU A 307 16.56 -0.23 -20.82
CA LEU A 307 16.93 -1.42 -21.58
C LEU A 307 16.80 -2.71 -20.75
N GLY A 308 16.97 -2.60 -19.44
CA GLY A 308 16.92 -3.72 -18.52
C GLY A 308 17.78 -3.50 -17.28
N ALA A 309 17.84 -4.52 -16.42
CA ALA A 309 18.67 -4.47 -15.23
C ALA A 309 19.30 -5.83 -14.90
N SER A 310 20.48 -5.80 -14.30
CA SER A 310 21.08 -6.90 -13.54
C SER A 310 20.63 -6.84 -12.07
N SER A 311 21.27 -7.56 -11.18
CA SER A 311 20.99 -7.49 -9.74
C SER A 311 21.18 -6.09 -9.17
N ASP A 312 22.18 -5.36 -9.64
CA ASP A 312 22.70 -4.12 -9.04
C ASP A 312 22.97 -2.98 -10.05
N HIS A 313 22.68 -3.21 -11.35
CA HIS A 313 22.87 -2.24 -12.43
C HIS A 313 21.61 -2.08 -13.27
N LEU A 314 21.11 -0.85 -13.40
CA LEU A 314 20.08 -0.46 -14.36
C LEU A 314 20.75 0.10 -15.62
N VAL A 315 20.33 -0.36 -16.79
CA VAL A 315 20.92 0.03 -18.08
C VAL A 315 19.91 0.88 -18.85
N LEU A 316 20.32 2.09 -19.21
CA LEU A 316 19.54 3.02 -20.02
C LEU A 316 20.23 3.28 -21.39
N ASP A 317 19.41 3.55 -22.39
CA ASP A 317 19.81 4.23 -23.62
C ASP A 317 19.48 5.71 -23.47
N VAL A 318 20.48 6.56 -23.54
CA VAL A 318 20.35 8.02 -23.36
C VAL A 318 20.62 8.80 -24.64
N THR A 319 20.71 8.11 -25.78
CA THR A 319 21.14 8.70 -27.08
C THR A 319 20.23 9.82 -27.55
N ASP A 320 18.92 9.64 -27.40
CA ASP A 320 17.92 10.54 -27.97
C ASP A 320 17.50 11.68 -27.00
N SER A 321 18.11 11.72 -25.80
CA SER A 321 17.91 12.81 -24.86
C SER A 321 18.46 14.13 -25.39
N LYS A 322 17.76 15.22 -25.08
CA LYS A 322 18.27 16.59 -25.33
C LYS A 322 19.30 17.02 -24.27
N ARG A 323 19.35 16.35 -23.13
CA ARG A 323 20.32 16.58 -22.08
C ARG A 323 21.59 15.78 -22.38
N GLU A 324 22.73 16.45 -22.32
CA GLU A 324 24.02 15.77 -22.33
C GLU A 324 24.33 15.22 -20.94
N TYR A 325 24.22 13.90 -20.79
CA TYR A 325 24.56 13.21 -19.57
C TYR A 325 26.06 12.94 -19.45
N LYS A 326 26.55 12.86 -18.22
CA LYS A 326 27.92 12.43 -17.87
C LYS A 326 27.90 11.54 -16.62
N VAL A 327 28.98 10.86 -16.33
CA VAL A 327 29.17 10.10 -15.10
C VAL A 327 29.07 11.05 -13.91
N GLY A 328 28.31 10.65 -12.87
CA GLY A 328 27.97 11.46 -11.70
C GLY A 328 26.67 12.25 -11.85
N ASP A 329 26.07 12.32 -13.03
CA ASP A 329 24.76 12.94 -13.21
C ASP A 329 23.65 12.05 -12.62
N ILE A 330 22.57 12.71 -12.17
CA ILE A 330 21.42 12.05 -11.59
C ILE A 330 20.31 11.93 -12.62
N VAL A 331 19.78 10.72 -12.73
CA VAL A 331 18.56 10.41 -13.49
C VAL A 331 17.40 10.27 -12.50
N GLU A 332 16.29 10.92 -12.82
CA GLU A 332 15.07 10.91 -12.00
C GLU A 332 14.01 9.98 -12.64
N PHE A 333 13.29 9.26 -11.77
CA PHE A 333 12.22 8.35 -12.18
C PHE A 333 10.93 8.64 -11.43
N LYS A 334 9.81 8.58 -12.13
CA LYS A 334 8.50 8.48 -11.55
C LYS A 334 8.33 7.10 -10.93
N LEU A 335 7.60 7.02 -9.85
CA LEU A 335 7.32 5.79 -9.13
C LEU A 335 5.82 5.48 -9.18
N ASP A 336 5.51 4.20 -9.26
CA ASP A 336 4.21 3.65 -8.93
C ASP A 336 4.21 3.06 -7.50
N TYR A 337 3.08 2.49 -7.09
CA TYR A 337 2.95 1.87 -5.77
C TYR A 337 3.90 0.68 -5.59
N GLY A 338 4.07 -0.14 -6.63
CA GLY A 338 4.92 -1.34 -6.58
C GLY A 338 6.40 -1.00 -6.41
N SER A 339 6.89 -0.07 -7.22
CA SER A 339 8.27 0.42 -7.15
C SER A 339 8.56 1.11 -5.82
N LEU A 340 7.66 1.97 -5.33
CA LEU A 340 7.82 2.63 -4.03
C LEU A 340 7.89 1.60 -2.89
N LEU A 341 7.03 0.58 -2.90
CA LEU A 341 7.02 -0.48 -1.89
C LEU A 341 8.35 -1.25 -1.83
N GLN A 342 8.92 -1.59 -2.98
CA GLN A 342 10.21 -2.26 -3.09
C GLN A 342 11.34 -1.37 -2.58
N LEU A 343 11.44 -0.15 -3.10
CA LEU A 343 12.50 0.81 -2.77
C LEU A 343 12.52 1.17 -1.28
N THR A 344 11.37 1.33 -0.64
CA THR A 344 11.30 1.68 0.77
C THR A 344 11.72 0.54 1.70
N THR A 345 11.62 -0.71 1.26
CA THR A 345 12.08 -1.88 2.01
C THR A 345 13.55 -2.23 1.75
N SER A 346 14.15 -1.74 0.65
CA SER A 346 15.59 -1.94 0.40
C SER A 346 16.44 -1.17 1.43
N PRO A 347 17.41 -1.80 2.10
CA PRO A 347 18.35 -1.11 2.99
C PRO A 347 19.37 -0.25 2.24
N TYR A 348 19.53 -0.45 0.93
CA TYR A 348 20.52 0.22 0.09
C TYR A 348 20.01 1.53 -0.52
N VAL A 349 18.70 1.72 -0.54
CA VAL A 349 18.08 2.93 -1.06
C VAL A 349 17.84 3.91 0.09
N LYS A 350 18.38 5.12 0.01
CA LYS A 350 18.16 6.18 0.99
C LYS A 350 16.73 6.72 0.88
N LYS A 351 16.07 6.99 1.99
CA LYS A 351 14.75 7.63 2.03
C LYS A 351 14.91 9.03 2.58
N VAL A 352 14.56 10.03 1.76
CA VAL A 352 14.66 11.45 2.09
C VAL A 352 13.25 12.03 2.15
N PHE A 353 12.89 12.55 3.30
CA PHE A 353 11.59 13.17 3.57
C PHE A 353 11.80 14.68 3.70
N ASN A 354 11.25 15.47 2.76
CA ASN A 354 11.38 16.92 2.67
C ASN A 354 10.08 17.63 3.06
#